data_3c15cc1e69462715b3b86d88bb05b0e7
#
_entry.id   3c15cc1e69462715b3b86d88bb05b0e7
#
_cell.length_a   1.000
_cell.length_b   1.000
_cell.length_c   1.000
_cell.angle_alpha   90.00
_cell.angle_beta   90.00
_cell.angle_gamma   90.00
#
_symmetry.space_group_name_H-M   'P 1'
#
loop_
_entity.id
_entity.type
_entity.pdbx_description
1 polymer ?
#
loop_
_entity_poly.entity_id
_entity_poly.type
_entity_poly.pdbx_seq_one_letter_code
_entity_poly.pdbx_strand_id
1 'polypeptide(L)'
;MKKHWFTFLFLSVTLPFFAQQPLELQTAIGLMKENNTQLKIQQHEIELSNNELSETLSGFLPSVAVSHTGFYTNDPLNAFGFKLQQQIVTQADFNPDLLNNPDAMQHFNTKLSVQQPLLNFDVFVARKALREKIKAVAYQKQYAEDMLAVEIKKAYTNLQFLYEAKNAVSKGILAYIEVLRNTQNMQTQGYAKPSDVLMVQVGLSEVQNKQIEIDNNIANLSDYLSWLMGEETTLIYVPTQSLTQNPLIDHNSLFSENRADIMAMKSGVEAQRKMLSMHKQTLLPRLNAFGEFNYQDRDIAGLGANAYMVGASLSWDLFNGNKTFNTIKKTKISLSKAQDEMQLYIEKNKLELQKSKRDLEANQAKINLATTAKNQANETLRIIENRYAQGLEKTADLLVSQATELEKQVKHLEAIKDYNLSIIQIEFLTNKN
;
A
#
# COMPACT_ATOMS: atom_id res chain seq x y z
N MET A 1 46.59 -20.00 55.75
CA MET A 1 46.41 -18.69 55.10
C MET A 1 45.57 -18.88 53.87
N LYS A 2 44.25 -18.59 53.94
CA LYS A 2 43.29 -18.67 52.80
C LYS A 2 43.04 -17.25 52.31
N LYS A 3 43.45 -16.95 51.06
CA LYS A 3 43.15 -15.69 50.38
C LYS A 3 41.76 -15.76 49.76
N HIS A 4 40.82 -14.92 50.24
CA HIS A 4 39.52 -14.70 49.60
C HIS A 4 39.69 -13.62 48.52
N TRP A 5 39.44 -13.97 47.27
CA TRP A 5 39.39 -13.06 46.15
C TRP A 5 37.92 -12.61 45.99
N PHE A 6 37.65 -11.35 46.28
CA PHE A 6 36.35 -10.70 46.08
C PHE A 6 36.30 -10.23 44.63
N THR A 7 35.53 -10.90 43.79
CA THR A 7 35.24 -10.47 42.41
C THR A 7 34.11 -9.46 42.46
N PHE A 8 34.40 -8.19 42.19
CA PHE A 8 33.40 -7.13 42.05
C PHE A 8 32.77 -7.26 40.68
N LEU A 9 31.51 -7.74 40.62
CA LEU A 9 30.71 -7.80 39.40
C LEU A 9 30.15 -6.39 39.14
N PHE A 10 30.73 -5.68 38.17
CA PHE A 10 30.23 -4.38 37.71
C PHE A 10 28.97 -4.64 36.87
N LEU A 11 27.81 -4.46 37.48
CA LEU A 11 26.52 -4.48 36.79
C LEU A 11 26.38 -3.16 36.02
N SER A 12 26.75 -3.12 34.74
CA SER A 12 26.51 -2.00 33.85
C SER A 12 25.03 -1.91 33.55
N VAL A 13 24.34 -1.05 34.27
CA VAL A 13 22.95 -0.64 33.94
C VAL A 13 23.01 0.19 32.65
N THR A 14 22.77 -0.43 31.52
CA THR A 14 22.54 0.28 30.24
C THR A 14 21.18 0.94 30.33
N LEU A 15 21.16 2.21 30.72
CA LEU A 15 20.00 3.06 30.50
C LEU A 15 19.75 3.14 28.98
N PRO A 16 18.53 2.93 28.48
CA PRO A 16 18.23 3.18 27.08
C PRO A 16 18.36 4.69 26.84
N PHE A 17 19.50 5.11 26.34
CA PHE A 17 19.64 6.43 25.72
C PHE A 17 18.77 6.37 24.48
N PHE A 18 17.65 7.06 24.47
CA PHE A 18 16.92 7.36 23.24
C PHE A 18 17.85 8.23 22.38
N ALA A 19 18.57 7.57 21.50
CA ALA A 19 19.48 8.26 20.60
C ALA A 19 18.64 9.11 19.65
N GLN A 20 18.81 10.43 19.72
CA GLN A 20 18.24 11.34 18.75
C GLN A 20 18.99 11.16 17.42
N GLN A 21 18.26 10.81 16.37
CA GLN A 21 18.84 10.62 15.05
C GLN A 21 18.42 11.77 14.12
N PRO A 22 19.36 12.50 13.50
CA PRO A 22 19.01 13.48 12.49
C PRO A 22 18.39 12.77 11.27
N LEU A 23 17.27 13.28 10.80
CA LEU A 23 16.55 12.76 9.65
C LEU A 23 16.43 13.84 8.57
N GLU A 24 16.88 13.51 7.38
CA GLU A 24 16.67 14.32 6.19
C GLU A 24 15.49 13.77 5.38
N LEU A 25 14.65 14.64 4.81
CA LEU A 25 13.47 14.25 4.05
C LEU A 25 13.79 13.29 2.89
N GLN A 26 14.87 13.54 2.14
CA GLN A 26 15.24 12.69 1.01
C GLN A 26 15.70 11.31 1.46
N THR A 27 16.42 11.23 2.58
CA THR A 27 16.82 9.97 3.18
C THR A 27 15.60 9.16 3.62
N ALA A 28 14.60 9.80 4.25
CA ALA A 28 13.35 9.13 4.64
C ALA A 28 12.60 8.55 3.43
N ILE A 29 12.51 9.31 2.33
CA ILE A 29 11.89 8.83 1.08
C ILE A 29 12.70 7.67 0.46
N GLY A 30 14.03 7.73 0.52
CA GLY A 30 14.91 6.66 0.03
C GLY A 30 14.70 5.36 0.80
N LEU A 31 14.73 5.40 2.13
CA LEU A 31 14.48 4.24 3.00
C LEU A 31 13.08 3.63 2.77
N MET A 32 12.06 4.47 2.62
CA MET A 32 10.71 4.01 2.29
C MET A 32 10.69 3.21 0.99
N LYS A 33 11.34 3.69 -0.07
CA LYS A 33 11.38 3.01 -1.38
C LYS A 33 12.04 1.64 -1.30
N GLU A 34 13.06 1.50 -0.47
CA GLU A 34 13.83 0.26 -0.31
C GLU A 34 13.16 -0.73 0.64
N ASN A 35 12.63 -0.25 1.76
CA ASN A 35 12.28 -1.11 2.88
C ASN A 35 10.78 -1.27 3.11
N ASN A 36 9.93 -0.34 2.64
CA ASN A 36 8.51 -0.35 2.97
C ASN A 36 7.80 -1.63 2.52
N THR A 37 7.16 -2.31 3.48
CA THR A 37 6.48 -3.59 3.25
C THR A 37 5.31 -3.49 2.28
N GLN A 38 4.59 -2.36 2.24
CA GLN A 38 3.49 -2.14 1.30
C GLN A 38 4.00 -2.13 -0.16
N LEU A 39 5.17 -1.54 -0.42
CA LEU A 39 5.79 -1.56 -1.75
C LEU A 39 6.28 -2.97 -2.13
N LYS A 40 6.78 -3.76 -1.17
CA LYS A 40 7.14 -5.17 -1.39
C LYS A 40 5.91 -6.00 -1.76
N ILE A 41 4.78 -5.78 -1.08
CA ILE A 41 3.50 -6.43 -1.42
C ILE A 41 3.08 -6.07 -2.85
N GLN A 42 3.15 -4.79 -3.23
CA GLN A 42 2.84 -4.37 -4.60
C GLN A 42 3.80 -4.97 -5.64
N GLN A 43 5.05 -5.19 -5.29
CA GLN A 43 6.00 -5.88 -6.16
C GLN A 43 5.59 -7.34 -6.38
N HIS A 44 5.18 -8.05 -5.32
CA HIS A 44 4.67 -9.43 -5.45
C HIS A 44 3.40 -9.51 -6.29
N GLU A 45 2.51 -8.51 -6.24
CA GLU A 45 1.33 -8.46 -7.14
C GLU A 45 1.72 -8.36 -8.63
N ILE A 46 2.81 -7.63 -8.95
CA ILE A 46 3.35 -7.60 -10.32
C ILE A 46 3.89 -8.99 -10.71
N GLU A 47 4.61 -9.66 -9.82
CA GLU A 47 5.16 -11.00 -10.04
C GLU A 47 4.04 -12.04 -10.23
N LEU A 48 3.01 -12.00 -9.39
CA LEU A 48 1.81 -12.83 -9.54
C LEU A 48 1.14 -12.60 -10.90
N SER A 49 0.95 -11.36 -11.30
CA SER A 49 0.34 -11.03 -12.60
C SER A 49 1.21 -11.48 -13.80
N ASN A 50 2.55 -11.46 -13.66
CA ASN A 50 3.45 -12.01 -14.67
C ASN A 50 3.37 -13.55 -14.75
N ASN A 51 3.23 -14.23 -13.61
CA ASN A 51 3.01 -15.67 -13.59
C ASN A 51 1.66 -16.05 -14.20
N GLU A 52 0.56 -15.32 -13.90
CA GLU A 52 -0.73 -15.49 -14.58
C GLU A 52 -0.59 -15.36 -16.12
N LEU A 53 0.20 -14.41 -16.61
CA LEU A 53 0.49 -14.30 -18.03
C LEU A 53 1.26 -15.51 -18.55
N SER A 54 2.21 -16.03 -17.78
CA SER A 54 3.00 -17.20 -18.14
C SER A 54 2.15 -18.46 -18.16
N GLU A 55 1.22 -18.64 -17.23
CA GLU A 55 0.27 -19.75 -17.20
C GLU A 55 -0.56 -19.85 -18.49
N THR A 56 -0.87 -18.72 -19.11
CA THR A 56 -1.60 -18.72 -20.39
C THR A 56 -0.82 -19.36 -21.55
N LEU A 57 0.49 -19.62 -21.39
CA LEU A 57 1.26 -20.39 -22.37
C LEU A 57 0.76 -21.82 -22.49
N SER A 58 0.15 -22.39 -21.46
CA SER A 58 -0.50 -23.71 -21.50
C SER A 58 -1.55 -23.82 -22.60
N GLY A 59 -2.17 -22.71 -23.00
CA GLY A 59 -3.09 -22.66 -24.13
C GLY A 59 -2.43 -22.79 -25.52
N PHE A 60 -1.08 -22.86 -25.58
CA PHE A 60 -0.30 -23.03 -26.82
C PHE A 60 0.66 -24.21 -26.75
N LEU A 61 0.94 -24.74 -25.58
CA LEU A 61 1.89 -25.84 -25.38
C LEU A 61 1.16 -27.18 -25.32
N PRO A 62 1.83 -28.28 -25.68
CA PRO A 62 1.25 -29.59 -25.52
C PRO A 62 1.10 -29.95 -24.03
N SER A 63 -0.02 -30.56 -23.68
CA SER A 63 -0.18 -31.26 -22.42
C SER A 63 0.09 -32.76 -22.62
N VAL A 64 0.87 -33.34 -21.71
CA VAL A 64 1.20 -34.76 -21.72
C VAL A 64 0.72 -35.37 -20.42
N ALA A 65 -0.07 -36.43 -20.51
CA ALA A 65 -0.58 -37.15 -19.35
C ALA A 65 -0.38 -38.66 -19.51
N VAL A 66 -0.05 -39.32 -18.41
CA VAL A 66 -0.02 -40.78 -18.33
C VAL A 66 -1.14 -41.22 -17.36
N SER A 67 -1.92 -42.17 -17.79
CA SER A 67 -2.92 -42.80 -16.94
C SER A 67 -2.77 -44.35 -16.99
N HIS A 68 -3.03 -45.00 -15.85
CA HIS A 68 -3.10 -46.44 -15.73
C HIS A 68 -4.44 -46.78 -15.13
N THR A 69 -5.24 -47.59 -15.85
CA THR A 69 -6.61 -47.93 -15.46
C THR A 69 -6.79 -49.42 -15.51
N GLY A 70 -7.30 -50.02 -14.42
CA GLY A 70 -7.65 -51.45 -14.31
C GLY A 70 -9.17 -51.63 -14.38
N PHE A 71 -9.60 -52.63 -15.11
CA PHE A 71 -10.98 -53.07 -15.22
C PHE A 71 -11.08 -54.55 -14.82
N TYR A 72 -12.19 -54.90 -14.19
CA TYR A 72 -12.60 -56.28 -13.97
C TYR A 72 -14.09 -56.38 -14.31
N THR A 73 -14.42 -57.17 -15.32
CA THR A 73 -15.77 -57.25 -15.82
C THR A 73 -16.09 -58.54 -16.52
N ASN A 74 -17.35 -58.97 -16.49
CA ASN A 74 -17.95 -60.00 -17.30
C ASN A 74 -18.98 -59.47 -18.28
N ASP A 75 -19.03 -58.10 -18.49
CA ASP A 75 -19.86 -57.52 -19.53
C ASP A 75 -19.42 -58.04 -20.89
N PRO A 76 -20.33 -58.66 -21.70
CA PRO A 76 -19.94 -59.30 -22.94
C PRO A 76 -19.19 -58.45 -23.93
N LEU A 77 -19.64 -57.19 -24.14
CA LEU A 77 -19.01 -56.28 -25.08
C LEU A 77 -17.62 -55.86 -24.61
N ASN A 78 -17.47 -55.52 -23.34
CA ASN A 78 -16.19 -55.09 -22.77
C ASN A 78 -15.22 -56.26 -22.68
N ALA A 79 -15.67 -57.46 -22.24
CA ALA A 79 -14.83 -58.64 -22.16
C ALA A 79 -14.24 -59.06 -23.52
N PHE A 80 -15.07 -59.09 -24.57
CA PHE A 80 -14.58 -59.39 -25.93
C PHE A 80 -13.70 -58.24 -26.47
N GLY A 81 -14.08 -56.96 -26.25
CA GLY A 81 -13.31 -55.78 -26.65
C GLY A 81 -11.92 -55.77 -25.98
N PHE A 82 -11.81 -56.12 -24.71
CA PHE A 82 -10.55 -56.19 -23.97
C PHE A 82 -9.65 -57.30 -24.48
N LYS A 83 -10.22 -58.50 -24.86
CA LYS A 83 -9.43 -59.54 -25.56
C LYS A 83 -8.84 -59.06 -26.87
N LEU A 84 -9.62 -58.32 -27.69
CA LEU A 84 -9.14 -57.69 -28.91
C LEU A 84 -8.01 -56.70 -28.67
N GLN A 85 -8.18 -55.83 -27.67
CA GLN A 85 -7.21 -54.82 -27.28
C GLN A 85 -5.92 -55.46 -26.73
N GLN A 86 -6.01 -56.58 -26.01
CA GLN A 86 -4.87 -57.36 -25.50
C GLN A 86 -4.25 -58.22 -26.59
N GLN A 87 -4.83 -58.33 -27.82
CA GLN A 87 -4.39 -59.16 -28.92
C GLN A 87 -4.35 -60.65 -28.59
N ILE A 88 -5.27 -61.13 -27.75
CA ILE A 88 -5.35 -62.53 -27.27
C ILE A 88 -6.58 -63.28 -27.82
N VAL A 89 -7.33 -62.71 -28.74
CA VAL A 89 -8.50 -63.33 -29.36
C VAL A 89 -8.12 -64.56 -30.14
N THR A 90 -8.85 -65.67 -29.92
CA THR A 90 -8.71 -66.91 -30.63
C THR A 90 -10.00 -67.27 -31.40
N GLN A 91 -9.98 -68.30 -32.24
CA GLN A 91 -11.17 -68.71 -32.97
C GLN A 91 -12.30 -69.20 -32.04
N ALA A 92 -11.95 -69.74 -30.88
CA ALA A 92 -12.93 -70.18 -29.85
C ALA A 92 -13.72 -69.01 -29.24
N ASP A 93 -13.19 -67.80 -29.21
CA ASP A 93 -13.84 -66.62 -28.67
C ASP A 93 -15.02 -66.12 -29.51
N PHE A 94 -15.19 -66.65 -30.75
CA PHE A 94 -16.35 -66.40 -31.62
C PHE A 94 -17.53 -67.33 -31.38
N ASN A 95 -17.46 -68.24 -30.38
CA ASN A 95 -18.59 -69.07 -29.99
C ASN A 95 -19.70 -68.17 -29.38
N PRO A 96 -20.96 -68.19 -29.91
CA PRO A 96 -22.07 -67.39 -29.41
C PRO A 96 -22.34 -67.55 -27.92
N ASP A 97 -22.18 -68.73 -27.36
CA ASP A 97 -22.39 -68.96 -25.90
C ASP A 97 -21.35 -68.26 -25.05
N LEU A 98 -20.07 -68.25 -25.46
CA LEU A 98 -18.99 -67.53 -24.81
C LEU A 98 -19.04 -66.01 -25.02
N LEU A 99 -19.54 -65.56 -26.16
CA LEU A 99 -19.77 -64.16 -26.41
C LEU A 99 -20.90 -63.58 -25.57
N ASN A 100 -21.96 -64.34 -25.35
CA ASN A 100 -23.11 -63.88 -24.54
C ASN A 100 -22.89 -64.03 -23.03
N ASN A 101 -22.09 -64.99 -22.59
CA ASN A 101 -21.82 -65.28 -21.18
C ASN A 101 -20.30 -65.45 -20.96
N PRO A 102 -19.51 -64.40 -21.11
CA PRO A 102 -18.07 -64.48 -20.90
C PRO A 102 -17.69 -64.62 -19.45
N ASP A 103 -16.62 -65.34 -19.18
CA ASP A 103 -15.97 -65.31 -17.87
C ASP A 103 -15.47 -63.89 -17.54
N ALA A 104 -15.50 -63.55 -16.24
CA ALA A 104 -14.94 -62.30 -15.80
C ALA A 104 -13.45 -62.20 -16.08
N MET A 105 -13.02 -61.08 -16.63
CA MET A 105 -11.62 -60.85 -17.02
C MET A 105 -11.05 -59.53 -16.49
N GLN A 106 -9.74 -59.56 -16.31
CA GLN A 106 -8.97 -58.33 -15.99
C GLN A 106 -8.42 -57.69 -17.25
N HIS A 107 -8.39 -56.37 -17.21
CA HIS A 107 -7.81 -55.54 -18.28
C HIS A 107 -7.16 -54.32 -17.67
N PHE A 108 -5.89 -54.13 -17.94
CA PHE A 108 -5.12 -52.96 -17.56
C PHE A 108 -4.72 -52.17 -18.83
N ASN A 109 -4.95 -50.86 -18.76
CA ASN A 109 -4.59 -49.95 -19.86
C ASN A 109 -3.68 -48.85 -19.31
N THR A 110 -2.42 -48.84 -19.77
CA THR A 110 -1.49 -47.71 -19.57
C THR A 110 -1.53 -46.84 -20.78
N LYS A 111 -2.05 -45.62 -20.62
CA LYS A 111 -2.28 -44.66 -21.72
C LYS A 111 -1.37 -43.46 -21.54
N LEU A 112 -0.57 -43.14 -22.54
CA LEU A 112 0.11 -41.86 -22.73
C LEU A 112 -0.72 -41.02 -23.70
N SER A 113 -1.18 -39.87 -23.25
CA SER A 113 -1.95 -38.93 -24.06
C SER A 113 -1.21 -37.60 -24.22
N VAL A 114 -1.21 -37.07 -25.42
CA VAL A 114 -0.67 -35.74 -25.77
C VAL A 114 -1.80 -34.95 -26.41
N GLN A 115 -2.08 -33.74 -25.87
CA GLN A 115 -3.03 -32.80 -26.46
C GLN A 115 -2.31 -31.51 -26.81
N GLN A 116 -2.43 -31.02 -28.04
CA GLN A 116 -1.81 -29.80 -28.53
C GLN A 116 -2.90 -28.85 -29.05
N PRO A 117 -3.16 -27.71 -28.35
CA PRO A 117 -3.96 -26.64 -28.93
C PRO A 117 -3.27 -26.06 -30.19
N LEU A 118 -4.01 -25.98 -31.31
CA LEU A 118 -3.50 -25.44 -32.57
C LEU A 118 -4.03 -24.01 -32.82
N LEU A 119 -5.37 -23.83 -32.72
CA LEU A 119 -6.03 -22.54 -32.94
C LEU A 119 -7.06 -22.27 -31.85
N ASN A 120 -6.68 -21.38 -30.91
CA ASN A 120 -7.52 -20.88 -29.81
C ASN A 120 -7.43 -19.36 -29.78
N PHE A 121 -8.26 -18.68 -30.58
CA PHE A 121 -8.20 -17.22 -30.77
C PHE A 121 -8.45 -16.43 -29.50
N ASP A 122 -9.30 -16.92 -28.61
CA ASP A 122 -9.62 -16.32 -27.30
C ASP A 122 -8.38 -16.22 -26.41
N VAL A 123 -7.49 -17.24 -26.40
CA VAL A 123 -6.26 -17.24 -25.62
C VAL A 123 -5.28 -16.15 -26.06
N PHE A 124 -5.15 -15.90 -27.37
CA PHE A 124 -4.32 -14.81 -27.88
C PHE A 124 -4.77 -13.45 -27.38
N VAL A 125 -6.10 -13.24 -27.33
CA VAL A 125 -6.67 -11.96 -26.85
C VAL A 125 -6.63 -11.88 -25.34
N ALA A 126 -6.84 -12.99 -24.62
CA ALA A 126 -6.70 -13.06 -23.16
C ALA A 126 -5.30 -12.62 -22.71
N ARG A 127 -4.24 -13.06 -23.40
CA ARG A 127 -2.86 -12.61 -23.13
C ARG A 127 -2.67 -11.10 -23.28
N LYS A 128 -3.34 -10.50 -24.29
CA LYS A 128 -3.31 -9.03 -24.46
C LYS A 128 -4.02 -8.32 -23.29
N ALA A 129 -5.13 -8.87 -22.80
CA ALA A 129 -5.82 -8.33 -21.63
C ALA A 129 -4.95 -8.41 -20.36
N LEU A 130 -4.27 -9.54 -20.13
CA LEU A 130 -3.37 -9.71 -18.99
C LEU A 130 -2.15 -8.76 -19.06
N ARG A 131 -1.60 -8.49 -20.24
CA ARG A 131 -0.54 -7.49 -20.38
C ARG A 131 -0.99 -6.09 -19.96
N GLU A 132 -2.23 -5.70 -20.28
CA GLU A 132 -2.78 -4.43 -19.81
C GLU A 132 -3.06 -4.46 -18.29
N LYS A 133 -3.48 -5.61 -17.75
CA LYS A 133 -3.61 -5.82 -16.28
C LYS A 133 -2.25 -5.62 -15.59
N ILE A 134 -1.16 -6.19 -16.11
CA ILE A 134 0.19 -6.03 -15.55
C ILE A 134 0.60 -4.56 -15.55
N LYS A 135 0.33 -3.81 -16.62
CA LYS A 135 0.59 -2.36 -16.65
C LYS A 135 -0.22 -1.63 -15.56
N ALA A 136 -1.49 -2.00 -15.38
CA ALA A 136 -2.33 -1.40 -14.35
C ALA A 136 -1.75 -1.64 -12.94
N VAL A 137 -1.32 -2.87 -12.64
CA VAL A 137 -0.68 -3.23 -11.36
C VAL A 137 0.65 -2.50 -11.16
N ALA A 138 1.47 -2.37 -12.23
CA ALA A 138 2.71 -1.61 -12.17
C ALA A 138 2.48 -0.13 -11.84
N TYR A 139 1.47 0.49 -12.46
CA TYR A 139 1.07 1.86 -12.12
C TYR A 139 0.46 1.98 -10.72
N GLN A 140 -0.23 0.95 -10.22
CA GLN A 140 -0.71 0.91 -8.83
C GLN A 140 0.46 0.90 -7.83
N LYS A 141 1.54 0.17 -8.11
CA LYS A 141 2.77 0.22 -7.30
C LYS A 141 3.38 1.63 -7.31
N GLN A 142 3.50 2.25 -8.48
CA GLN A 142 4.00 3.62 -8.58
C GLN A 142 3.13 4.61 -7.79
N TYR A 143 1.80 4.49 -7.90
CA TYR A 143 0.88 5.30 -7.11
C TYR A 143 1.05 5.10 -5.60
N ALA A 144 1.24 3.85 -5.15
CA ALA A 144 1.51 3.57 -3.74
C ALA A 144 2.83 4.22 -3.27
N GLU A 145 3.87 4.20 -4.11
CA GLU A 145 5.14 4.90 -3.85
C GLU A 145 4.93 6.42 -3.73
N ASP A 146 4.21 7.03 -4.67
CA ASP A 146 3.91 8.47 -4.68
C ASP A 146 3.10 8.86 -3.43
N MET A 147 2.10 8.07 -3.05
CA MET A 147 1.29 8.30 -1.84
C MET A 147 2.10 8.19 -0.56
N LEU A 148 2.96 7.18 -0.43
CA LEU A 148 3.84 7.03 0.72
C LEU A 148 4.84 8.19 0.83
N ALA A 149 5.37 8.67 -0.30
CA ALA A 149 6.23 9.85 -0.33
C ALA A 149 5.48 11.11 0.15
N VAL A 150 4.22 11.29 -0.24
CA VAL A 150 3.37 12.37 0.27
C VAL A 150 3.15 12.26 1.78
N GLU A 151 2.88 11.05 2.30
CA GLU A 151 2.70 10.82 3.74
C GLU A 151 4.00 11.11 4.52
N ILE A 152 5.17 10.74 3.99
CA ILE A 152 6.46 11.10 4.59
C ILE A 152 6.67 12.63 4.58
N LYS A 153 6.41 13.31 3.46
CA LYS A 153 6.50 14.78 3.38
C LYS A 153 5.61 15.45 4.44
N LYS A 154 4.36 14.98 4.60
CA LYS A 154 3.43 15.49 5.61
C LYS A 154 3.92 15.21 7.03
N ALA A 155 4.34 13.99 7.32
CA ALA A 155 4.86 13.60 8.63
C ALA A 155 6.12 14.39 8.99
N TYR A 156 7.04 14.57 8.03
CA TYR A 156 8.26 15.37 8.23
C TYR A 156 7.94 16.85 8.50
N THR A 157 7.01 17.43 7.77
CA THR A 157 6.54 18.82 8.00
C THR A 157 5.91 18.98 9.39
N ASN A 158 5.13 17.99 9.84
CA ASN A 158 4.60 17.97 11.20
C ASN A 158 5.71 17.83 12.25
N LEU A 159 6.74 17.03 11.98
CA LEU A 159 7.89 16.88 12.86
C LEU A 159 8.65 18.23 13.00
N GLN A 160 8.89 18.92 11.89
CA GLN A 160 9.47 20.27 11.91
C GLN A 160 8.66 21.23 12.78
N PHE A 161 7.32 21.22 12.62
CA PHE A 161 6.42 22.03 13.45
C PHE A 161 6.55 21.70 14.94
N LEU A 162 6.56 20.43 15.31
CA LEU A 162 6.65 20.02 16.70
C LEU A 162 7.99 20.44 17.35
N TYR A 163 9.10 20.37 16.63
CA TYR A 163 10.39 20.85 17.14
C TYR A 163 10.43 22.35 17.34
N GLU A 164 9.87 23.13 16.40
CA GLU A 164 9.77 24.59 16.56
C GLU A 164 8.80 24.96 17.72
N ALA A 165 7.68 24.26 17.85
CA ALA A 165 6.76 24.43 18.97
C ALA A 165 7.41 24.07 20.32
N LYS A 166 8.18 22.97 20.38
CA LYS A 166 8.97 22.59 21.56
C LYS A 166 9.95 23.68 21.95
N ASN A 167 10.65 24.27 20.98
CA ASN A 167 11.59 25.36 21.22
C ASN A 167 10.87 26.60 21.82
N ALA A 168 9.70 26.97 21.27
CA ALA A 168 8.89 28.06 21.80
C ALA A 168 8.42 27.78 23.24
N VAL A 169 7.87 26.57 23.50
CA VAL A 169 7.41 26.17 24.82
C VAL A 169 8.56 26.12 25.84
N SER A 170 9.73 25.62 25.45
CA SER A 170 10.92 25.59 26.32
C SER A 170 11.37 26.99 26.73
N LYS A 171 11.34 27.97 25.81
CA LYS A 171 11.59 29.38 26.13
C LYS A 171 10.53 29.93 27.07
N GLY A 172 9.26 29.59 26.87
CA GLY A 172 8.16 29.93 27.77
C GLY A 172 8.39 29.39 29.17
N ILE A 173 8.79 28.16 29.35
CA ILE A 173 9.13 27.58 30.67
C ILE A 173 10.20 28.37 31.37
N LEU A 174 11.31 28.71 30.66
CA LEU A 174 12.37 29.55 31.24
C LEU A 174 11.86 30.92 31.69
N ALA A 175 11.01 31.56 30.89
CA ALA A 175 10.36 32.83 31.27
C ALA A 175 9.49 32.68 32.54
N TYR A 176 8.68 31.62 32.61
CA TYR A 176 7.87 31.38 33.82
C TYR A 176 8.70 31.08 35.05
N ILE A 177 9.83 30.36 34.94
CA ILE A 177 10.77 30.12 36.04
C ILE A 177 11.34 31.47 36.58
N GLU A 178 11.70 32.37 35.67
CA GLU A 178 12.22 33.69 36.04
C GLU A 178 11.14 34.52 36.71
N VAL A 179 9.89 34.54 36.21
CA VAL A 179 8.77 35.21 36.86
C VAL A 179 8.49 34.62 38.27
N LEU A 180 8.56 33.29 38.39
CA LEU A 180 8.38 32.61 39.68
C LEU A 180 9.42 33.09 40.71
N ARG A 181 10.69 33.09 40.30
CA ARG A 181 11.79 33.57 41.13
C ARG A 181 11.58 35.02 41.59
N ASN A 182 11.22 35.90 40.65
CA ASN A 182 11.01 37.32 40.94
C ASN A 182 9.81 37.54 41.85
N THR A 183 8.68 36.82 41.63
CA THR A 183 7.47 36.91 42.44
C THR A 183 7.71 36.40 43.87
N GLN A 184 8.50 35.33 44.04
CA GLN A 184 8.92 34.81 45.35
C GLN A 184 9.78 35.84 46.12
N ASN A 185 10.70 36.52 45.45
CA ASN A 185 11.50 37.58 46.05
C ASN A 185 10.63 38.78 46.50
N MET A 186 9.67 39.18 45.64
CA MET A 186 8.71 40.23 45.97
C MET A 186 7.82 39.81 47.14
N GLN A 187 7.41 38.56 47.27
CA GLN A 187 6.64 38.05 48.38
C GLN A 187 7.41 38.12 49.70
N THR A 188 8.70 37.71 49.69
CA THR A 188 9.55 37.80 50.91
C THR A 188 9.76 39.23 51.38
N GLN A 189 9.69 40.20 50.46
CA GLN A 189 9.78 41.63 50.77
C GLN A 189 8.41 42.27 51.08
N GLY A 190 7.31 41.51 51.01
CA GLY A 190 5.95 41.97 51.29
C GLY A 190 5.27 42.71 50.12
N TYR A 191 5.87 42.72 48.93
CA TYR A 191 5.33 43.39 47.73
C TYR A 191 4.39 42.51 46.90
N ALA A 192 4.44 41.17 47.05
CA ALA A 192 3.54 40.24 46.37
C ALA A 192 2.79 39.36 47.40
N LYS A 193 1.61 38.90 47.00
CA LYS A 193 0.77 38.01 47.84
C LYS A 193 1.16 36.54 47.62
N PRO A 194 0.93 35.66 48.59
CA PRO A 194 1.09 34.21 48.40
C PRO A 194 0.29 33.66 47.19
N SER A 195 -0.89 34.21 46.94
CA SER A 195 -1.73 33.89 45.77
C SER A 195 -1.03 34.16 44.43
N ASP A 196 -0.18 35.20 44.36
CA ASP A 196 0.53 35.55 43.12
C ASP A 196 1.59 34.51 42.78
N VAL A 197 2.31 33.99 43.78
CA VAL A 197 3.25 32.89 43.63
C VAL A 197 2.54 31.61 43.16
N LEU A 198 1.39 31.26 43.75
CA LEU A 198 0.59 30.11 43.36
C LEU A 198 0.08 30.22 41.91
N MET A 199 -0.35 31.43 41.49
CA MET A 199 -0.75 31.64 40.08
C MET A 199 0.41 31.40 39.09
N VAL A 200 1.62 31.87 39.43
CA VAL A 200 2.80 31.59 38.56
C VAL A 200 3.10 30.12 38.52
N GLN A 201 3.02 29.40 39.62
CA GLN A 201 3.22 27.95 39.69
C GLN A 201 2.21 27.18 38.82
N VAL A 202 0.93 27.57 38.83
CA VAL A 202 -0.11 27.01 37.97
C VAL A 202 0.25 27.23 36.49
N GLY A 203 0.56 28.48 36.11
CA GLY A 203 0.96 28.79 34.76
C GLY A 203 2.21 28.02 34.28
N LEU A 204 3.23 27.89 35.14
CA LEU A 204 4.41 27.06 34.86
C LEU A 204 4.01 25.59 34.61
N SER A 205 3.13 25.03 35.47
CA SER A 205 2.69 23.64 35.28
C SER A 205 1.92 23.44 34.00
N GLU A 206 1.10 24.41 33.54
CA GLU A 206 0.40 24.35 32.26
C GLU A 206 1.35 24.34 31.08
N VAL A 207 2.42 25.15 31.09
CA VAL A 207 3.42 25.17 30.00
C VAL A 207 4.28 23.90 30.02
N GLN A 208 4.59 23.36 31.22
CA GLN A 208 5.28 22.06 31.34
C GLN A 208 4.41 20.90 30.78
N ASN A 209 3.10 20.91 31.05
CA ASN A 209 2.19 19.93 30.45
C ASN A 209 2.19 19.99 28.91
N LYS A 210 2.19 21.19 28.33
CA LYS A 210 2.33 21.36 26.86
C LYS A 210 3.63 20.79 26.34
N GLN A 211 4.73 20.91 27.07
CA GLN A 211 6.01 20.28 26.68
C GLN A 211 5.91 18.76 26.67
N ILE A 212 5.29 18.16 27.69
CA ILE A 212 5.08 16.71 27.77
C ILE A 212 4.23 16.22 26.57
N GLU A 213 3.16 16.95 26.22
CA GLU A 213 2.32 16.63 25.06
C GLU A 213 3.11 16.69 23.75
N ILE A 214 3.94 17.72 23.56
CA ILE A 214 4.79 17.85 22.37
C ILE A 214 5.82 16.73 22.30
N ASP A 215 6.47 16.38 23.40
CA ASP A 215 7.46 15.30 23.46
C ASP A 215 6.83 13.95 23.12
N ASN A 216 5.63 13.69 23.63
CA ASN A 216 4.87 12.48 23.28
C ASN A 216 4.47 12.47 21.78
N ASN A 217 4.05 13.61 21.24
CA ASN A 217 3.72 13.71 19.83
C ASN A 217 4.95 13.53 18.91
N ILE A 218 6.13 14.01 19.32
CA ILE A 218 7.40 13.76 18.61
C ILE A 218 7.73 12.27 18.60
N ALA A 219 7.56 11.57 19.74
CA ALA A 219 7.79 10.13 19.81
C ALA A 219 6.83 9.37 18.90
N ASN A 220 5.52 9.61 19.01
CA ASN A 220 4.51 8.97 18.17
C ASN A 220 4.75 9.21 16.68
N LEU A 221 5.17 10.42 16.30
CA LEU A 221 5.44 10.75 14.90
C LEU A 221 6.75 10.14 14.40
N SER A 222 7.74 9.98 15.29
CA SER A 222 8.97 9.24 14.98
C SER A 222 8.69 7.76 14.72
N ASP A 223 7.83 7.14 15.54
CA ASP A 223 7.39 5.75 15.32
C ASP A 223 6.62 5.61 14.00
N TYR A 224 5.76 6.57 13.68
CA TYR A 224 5.04 6.59 12.41
C TYR A 224 5.97 6.74 11.20
N LEU A 225 7.00 7.60 11.29
CA LEU A 225 8.02 7.72 10.26
C LEU A 225 8.84 6.44 10.10
N SER A 226 9.23 5.77 11.21
CA SER A 226 9.88 4.46 11.17
C SER A 226 9.04 3.44 10.42
N TRP A 227 7.74 3.37 10.74
CA TRP A 227 6.82 2.47 10.05
C TRP A 227 6.70 2.79 8.55
N LEU A 228 6.61 4.07 8.16
CA LEU A 228 6.59 4.48 6.75
C LEU A 228 7.88 4.12 6.02
N MET A 229 9.04 4.27 6.69
CA MET A 229 10.35 3.89 6.15
C MET A 229 10.58 2.38 6.10
N GLY A 230 9.75 1.59 6.77
CA GLY A 230 9.91 0.14 6.89
C GLY A 230 11.03 -0.27 7.84
N GLU A 231 11.31 0.57 8.84
CA GLU A 231 12.28 0.32 9.90
C GLU A 231 11.61 -0.06 11.21
N GLU A 232 12.18 -1.03 11.93
CA GLU A 232 11.73 -1.45 13.27
C GLU A 232 12.55 -0.72 14.35
N THR A 233 12.50 0.60 14.40
CA THR A 233 13.29 1.35 15.37
C THR A 233 12.39 2.17 16.30
N THR A 234 12.81 2.30 17.56
CA THR A 234 12.23 3.21 18.55
C THR A 234 13.07 4.48 18.68
N LEU A 235 13.65 4.95 17.57
CA LEU A 235 14.49 6.14 17.53
C LEU A 235 13.62 7.41 17.51
N ILE A 236 14.10 8.44 18.19
CA ILE A 236 13.49 9.77 18.11
C ILE A 236 14.19 10.54 16.99
N TYR A 237 13.45 10.87 15.93
CA TYR A 237 14.00 11.62 14.80
C TYR A 237 13.98 13.12 15.05
N VAL A 238 15.07 13.78 14.64
CA VAL A 238 15.24 15.22 14.65
C VAL A 238 15.32 15.72 13.21
N PRO A 239 14.41 16.60 12.73
CA PRO A 239 14.51 17.10 11.37
C PRO A 239 15.78 17.94 11.20
N THR A 240 16.50 17.73 10.09
CA THR A 240 17.73 18.49 9.78
C THR A 240 17.43 19.91 9.32
N GLN A 241 16.20 20.19 8.90
CA GLN A 241 15.75 21.48 8.42
C GLN A 241 14.64 22.03 9.34
N SER A 242 14.73 23.33 9.66
CA SER A 242 13.68 24.02 10.40
C SER A 242 12.43 24.23 9.54
N LEU A 243 11.29 24.43 10.21
CA LEU A 243 10.05 24.77 9.53
C LEU A 243 10.14 26.18 8.91
N THR A 244 10.12 26.24 7.60
CA THR A 244 10.07 27.49 6.82
C THR A 244 8.88 27.45 5.87
N GLN A 245 8.38 28.62 5.49
CA GLN A 245 7.35 28.71 4.46
C GLN A 245 7.96 28.31 3.11
N ASN A 246 7.39 27.30 2.48
CA ASN A 246 7.80 26.86 1.15
C ASN A 246 7.51 27.95 0.10
N PRO A 247 8.29 28.01 -1.01
CA PRO A 247 8.04 28.94 -2.08
C PRO A 247 6.66 28.74 -2.71
N LEU A 248 6.08 29.82 -3.23
CA LEU A 248 4.79 29.79 -3.92
C LEU A 248 4.85 28.87 -5.14
N ILE A 249 3.85 27.98 -5.25
CA ILE A 249 3.62 27.20 -6.45
C ILE A 249 2.84 28.05 -7.46
N ASP A 250 3.11 27.82 -8.75
CA ASP A 250 2.32 28.42 -9.83
C ASP A 250 0.83 28.04 -9.69
N HIS A 251 -0.01 29.05 -9.43
CA HIS A 251 -1.46 28.89 -9.32
C HIS A 251 -2.13 28.35 -10.60
N ASN A 252 -1.46 28.47 -11.76
CA ASN A 252 -1.94 27.95 -13.03
C ASN A 252 -1.62 26.47 -13.24
N SER A 253 -1.03 25.78 -12.25
CA SER A 253 -0.78 24.34 -12.34
C SER A 253 -2.06 23.58 -12.65
N LEU A 254 -2.06 22.84 -13.77
CA LEU A 254 -3.20 22.05 -14.21
C LEU A 254 -3.17 20.64 -13.59
N PHE A 255 -4.35 20.08 -13.43
CA PHE A 255 -4.51 18.69 -13.03
C PHE A 255 -3.79 17.76 -14.01
N SER A 256 -2.97 16.86 -13.52
CA SER A 256 -2.25 15.91 -14.36
C SER A 256 -3.03 14.62 -14.54
N GLU A 257 -3.38 14.30 -15.78
CA GLU A 257 -3.96 12.99 -16.15
C GLU A 257 -2.88 11.92 -16.39
N ASN A 258 -1.60 12.24 -16.21
CA ASN A 258 -0.47 11.32 -16.31
C ASN A 258 -0.03 10.76 -14.93
N ARG A 259 -0.79 11.03 -13.88
CA ARG A 259 -0.56 10.44 -12.56
C ARG A 259 -0.71 8.92 -12.62
N ALA A 260 0.08 8.23 -11.81
CA ALA A 260 0.14 6.77 -11.81
C ALA A 260 -1.23 6.12 -11.52
N ASP A 261 -2.04 6.68 -10.62
CA ASP A 261 -3.40 6.19 -10.33
C ASP A 261 -4.32 6.25 -11.56
N ILE A 262 -4.28 7.35 -12.32
CA ILE A 262 -5.09 7.52 -13.53
C ILE A 262 -4.58 6.59 -14.64
N MET A 263 -3.27 6.44 -14.78
CA MET A 263 -2.67 5.51 -15.73
C MET A 263 -3.01 4.05 -15.39
N ALA A 264 -3.09 3.70 -14.10
CA ALA A 264 -3.58 2.40 -13.64
C ALA A 264 -5.04 2.17 -14.07
N MET A 265 -5.92 3.15 -13.86
CA MET A 265 -7.32 3.05 -14.29
C MET A 265 -7.46 2.98 -15.82
N LYS A 266 -6.71 3.77 -16.58
CA LYS A 266 -6.67 3.71 -18.06
C LYS A 266 -6.27 2.32 -18.54
N SER A 267 -5.22 1.74 -17.95
CA SER A 267 -4.78 0.37 -18.27
C SER A 267 -5.81 -0.69 -17.85
N GLY A 268 -6.50 -0.50 -16.73
CA GLY A 268 -7.60 -1.36 -16.29
C GLY A 268 -8.80 -1.34 -17.26
N VAL A 269 -9.19 -0.16 -17.74
CA VAL A 269 -10.24 0.00 -18.77
C VAL A 269 -9.83 -0.70 -20.07
N GLU A 270 -8.56 -0.57 -20.49
CA GLU A 270 -8.07 -1.24 -21.68
C GLU A 270 -8.02 -2.77 -21.50
N ALA A 271 -7.67 -3.26 -20.32
CA ALA A 271 -7.75 -4.69 -19.99
C ALA A 271 -9.20 -5.20 -20.14
N GLN A 272 -10.19 -4.47 -19.60
CA GLN A 272 -11.62 -4.82 -19.77
C GLN A 272 -12.05 -4.81 -21.25
N ARG A 273 -11.53 -3.87 -22.06
CA ARG A 273 -11.80 -3.83 -23.50
C ARG A 273 -11.26 -5.06 -24.21
N LYS A 274 -10.04 -5.51 -23.87
CA LYS A 274 -9.46 -6.75 -24.39
C LYS A 274 -10.22 -7.99 -23.91
N MET A 275 -10.69 -8.01 -22.64
CA MET A 275 -11.56 -9.07 -22.12
C MET A 275 -12.87 -9.17 -22.92
N LEU A 276 -13.51 -8.05 -23.26
CA LEU A 276 -14.67 -8.04 -24.12
C LEU A 276 -14.34 -8.64 -25.50
N SER A 277 -13.21 -8.27 -26.08
CA SER A 277 -12.76 -8.84 -27.34
C SER A 277 -12.48 -10.35 -27.23
N MET A 278 -11.88 -10.80 -26.14
CA MET A 278 -11.63 -12.22 -25.86
C MET A 278 -12.94 -13.02 -25.82
N HIS A 279 -13.95 -12.52 -25.10
CA HIS A 279 -15.26 -13.19 -25.08
C HIS A 279 -15.97 -13.22 -26.43
N LYS A 280 -15.72 -12.25 -27.32
CA LYS A 280 -16.20 -12.33 -28.70
C LYS A 280 -15.49 -13.41 -29.50
N GLN A 281 -14.19 -13.65 -29.23
CA GLN A 281 -13.43 -14.70 -29.94
C GLN A 281 -13.83 -16.13 -29.52
N THR A 282 -14.51 -16.33 -28.38
CA THR A 282 -15.06 -17.64 -28.02
C THR A 282 -16.19 -18.10 -28.95
N LEU A 283 -16.71 -17.22 -29.82
CA LEU A 283 -17.66 -17.59 -30.88
C LEU A 283 -16.99 -18.27 -32.07
N LEU A 284 -15.67 -18.27 -32.17
CA LEU A 284 -14.92 -18.93 -33.22
C LEU A 284 -14.62 -20.39 -32.89
N PRO A 285 -14.50 -21.27 -33.89
CA PRO A 285 -14.13 -22.66 -33.67
C PRO A 285 -12.72 -22.79 -33.08
N ARG A 286 -12.51 -23.85 -32.30
CA ARG A 286 -11.21 -24.24 -31.73
C ARG A 286 -10.70 -25.50 -32.42
N LEU A 287 -9.41 -25.53 -32.72
CA LEU A 287 -8.73 -26.66 -33.34
C LEU A 287 -7.65 -27.18 -32.38
N ASN A 288 -7.73 -28.47 -32.05
CA ASN A 288 -6.76 -29.17 -31.22
C ASN A 288 -6.28 -30.41 -31.94
N ALA A 289 -4.99 -30.73 -31.84
CA ALA A 289 -4.46 -32.05 -32.21
C ALA A 289 -4.35 -32.91 -30.97
N PHE A 290 -4.47 -34.21 -31.16
CA PHE A 290 -4.26 -35.16 -30.07
C PHE A 290 -3.54 -36.42 -30.57
N GLY A 291 -2.81 -37.04 -29.64
CA GLY A 291 -2.18 -38.33 -29.85
C GLY A 291 -2.32 -39.17 -28.59
N GLU A 292 -2.61 -40.44 -28.78
CA GLU A 292 -2.70 -41.40 -27.70
C GLU A 292 -1.87 -42.61 -28.04
N PHE A 293 -1.13 -43.14 -27.07
CA PHE A 293 -0.45 -44.41 -27.14
C PHE A 293 -0.85 -45.22 -25.94
N ASN A 294 -1.33 -46.44 -26.22
CA ASN A 294 -1.91 -47.35 -25.20
C ASN A 294 -1.08 -48.64 -25.15
N TYR A 295 -0.73 -49.06 -23.91
CA TYR A 295 -0.32 -50.42 -23.62
C TYR A 295 -1.44 -51.12 -22.86
N GLN A 296 -1.75 -52.35 -23.30
CA GLN A 296 -2.92 -53.10 -22.77
C GLN A 296 -2.48 -54.52 -22.42
N ASP A 297 -2.85 -54.94 -21.23
CA ASP A 297 -2.44 -56.26 -20.71
C ASP A 297 -3.50 -56.81 -19.74
N ARG A 298 -3.40 -58.10 -19.49
CA ARG A 298 -4.14 -58.77 -18.43
C ARG A 298 -3.51 -58.51 -17.08
N ASP A 299 -2.21 -58.36 -17.01
CA ASP A 299 -1.46 -58.16 -15.77
C ASP A 299 -1.27 -56.66 -15.47
N ILE A 300 -1.32 -56.32 -14.19
CA ILE A 300 -1.27 -54.91 -13.74
C ILE A 300 -0.01 -54.15 -14.18
N ALA A 301 1.11 -54.84 -14.29
CA ALA A 301 2.37 -54.27 -14.74
C ALA A 301 2.76 -54.70 -16.16
N GLY A 302 1.84 -55.33 -16.91
CA GLY A 302 2.07 -55.85 -18.23
C GLY A 302 2.03 -54.76 -19.29
N LEU A 303 2.82 -54.97 -20.39
CA LEU A 303 2.91 -54.11 -21.58
C LEU A 303 2.75 -54.97 -22.84
N GLY A 304 1.84 -55.94 -22.81
CA GLY A 304 1.75 -57.00 -23.82
C GLY A 304 1.33 -56.52 -25.23
N ALA A 305 0.28 -55.72 -25.32
CA ALA A 305 -0.22 -55.23 -26.58
C ALA A 305 -0.12 -53.68 -26.62
N ASN A 306 0.11 -53.12 -27.79
CA ASN A 306 0.15 -51.66 -27.96
C ASN A 306 -0.74 -51.21 -29.12
N ALA A 307 -1.22 -49.95 -29.02
CA ALA A 307 -2.00 -49.30 -30.05
C ALA A 307 -1.79 -47.77 -29.98
N TYR A 308 -1.90 -47.09 -31.08
CA TYR A 308 -1.86 -45.62 -31.11
C TYR A 308 -3.04 -45.05 -31.88
N MET A 309 -3.40 -43.83 -31.50
CA MET A 309 -4.37 -43.03 -32.21
C MET A 309 -3.87 -41.59 -32.30
N VAL A 310 -3.88 -40.98 -33.50
CA VAL A 310 -3.55 -39.58 -33.73
C VAL A 310 -4.67 -38.93 -34.50
N GLY A 311 -4.96 -37.68 -34.19
CA GLY A 311 -6.03 -36.96 -34.87
C GLY A 311 -6.06 -35.47 -34.58
N ALA A 312 -6.99 -34.80 -35.21
CA ALA A 312 -7.32 -33.40 -34.91
C ALA A 312 -8.83 -33.28 -34.65
N SER A 313 -9.18 -32.41 -33.70
CA SER A 313 -10.56 -32.15 -33.33
C SER A 313 -10.86 -30.67 -33.56
N LEU A 314 -11.85 -30.37 -34.42
CA LEU A 314 -12.41 -29.04 -34.59
C LEU A 314 -13.71 -29.01 -33.81
N SER A 315 -13.77 -28.17 -32.78
CA SER A 315 -14.98 -27.95 -31.97
C SER A 315 -15.52 -26.55 -32.19
N TRP A 316 -16.84 -26.43 -32.37
CA TRP A 316 -17.53 -25.17 -32.54
C TRP A 316 -18.86 -25.18 -31.83
N ASP A 317 -18.97 -24.37 -30.76
CA ASP A 317 -20.19 -24.21 -29.99
C ASP A 317 -21.14 -23.23 -30.70
N LEU A 318 -22.05 -23.76 -31.53
CA LEU A 318 -23.01 -22.93 -32.28
C LEU A 318 -24.09 -22.30 -31.38
N PHE A 319 -24.50 -23.05 -30.34
CA PHE A 319 -25.52 -22.59 -29.37
C PHE A 319 -25.29 -23.25 -28.02
N ASN A 320 -25.15 -22.43 -26.98
CA ASN A 320 -24.94 -22.88 -25.59
C ASN A 320 -25.96 -22.23 -24.63
N GLY A 321 -27.23 -22.14 -25.03
CA GLY A 321 -28.29 -21.54 -24.20
C GLY A 321 -28.11 -20.05 -23.94
N ASN A 322 -27.59 -19.28 -24.89
CA ASN A 322 -27.30 -17.84 -24.78
C ASN A 322 -26.19 -17.47 -23.76
N LYS A 323 -25.47 -18.44 -23.19
CA LYS A 323 -24.44 -18.17 -22.19
C LYS A 323 -23.36 -17.21 -22.72
N THR A 324 -22.83 -17.48 -23.91
CA THR A 324 -21.79 -16.63 -24.52
C THR A 324 -22.28 -15.21 -24.79
N PHE A 325 -23.49 -15.04 -25.34
CA PHE A 325 -24.05 -13.71 -25.59
C PHE A 325 -24.27 -12.92 -24.30
N ASN A 326 -24.77 -13.57 -23.23
CA ASN A 326 -24.94 -12.95 -21.94
C ASN A 326 -23.59 -12.58 -21.30
N THR A 327 -22.55 -13.40 -21.45
CA THR A 327 -21.19 -13.09 -20.99
C THR A 327 -20.61 -11.86 -21.73
N ILE A 328 -20.78 -11.78 -23.05
CA ILE A 328 -20.38 -10.62 -23.84
C ILE A 328 -21.12 -9.35 -23.36
N LYS A 329 -22.46 -9.45 -23.17
CA LYS A 329 -23.27 -8.33 -22.67
C LYS A 329 -22.81 -7.90 -21.28
N LYS A 330 -22.60 -8.83 -20.35
CA LYS A 330 -22.07 -8.57 -18.99
C LYS A 330 -20.73 -7.85 -19.06
N THR A 331 -19.78 -8.35 -19.87
CA THR A 331 -18.45 -7.75 -20.00
C THR A 331 -18.51 -6.35 -20.63
N LYS A 332 -19.45 -6.11 -21.57
CA LYS A 332 -19.68 -4.77 -22.13
C LYS A 332 -20.16 -3.79 -21.05
N ILE A 333 -21.08 -4.22 -20.18
CA ILE A 333 -21.56 -3.40 -19.06
C ILE A 333 -20.42 -3.13 -18.07
N SER A 334 -19.58 -4.14 -17.77
CA SER A 334 -18.41 -3.97 -16.89
C SER A 334 -17.41 -2.96 -17.48
N LEU A 335 -17.20 -2.96 -18.80
CA LEU A 335 -16.38 -1.97 -19.47
C LEU A 335 -16.94 -0.55 -19.33
N SER A 336 -18.24 -0.37 -19.59
CA SER A 336 -18.89 0.94 -19.43
C SER A 336 -18.78 1.42 -17.98
N LYS A 337 -19.05 0.52 -17.01
CA LYS A 337 -18.89 0.83 -15.58
C LYS A 337 -17.47 1.29 -15.24
N ALA A 338 -16.43 0.59 -15.71
CA ALA A 338 -15.05 0.97 -15.47
C ALA A 338 -14.69 2.33 -16.08
N GLN A 339 -15.26 2.68 -17.24
CA GLN A 339 -15.10 4.00 -17.86
C GLN A 339 -15.74 5.10 -17.02
N ASP A 340 -16.95 4.88 -16.54
CA ASP A 340 -17.69 5.84 -15.71
C ASP A 340 -16.98 6.02 -14.34
N GLU A 341 -16.48 4.95 -13.73
CA GLU A 341 -15.70 5.00 -12.49
C GLU A 341 -14.40 5.81 -12.66
N MET A 342 -13.70 5.64 -13.78
CA MET A 342 -12.50 6.42 -14.10
C MET A 342 -12.85 7.90 -14.27
N GLN A 343 -13.91 8.22 -15.00
CA GLN A 343 -14.35 9.59 -15.21
C GLN A 343 -14.74 10.27 -13.89
N LEU A 344 -15.52 9.59 -13.05
CA LEU A 344 -15.88 10.06 -11.72
C LEU A 344 -14.65 10.33 -10.83
N TYR A 345 -13.65 9.44 -10.91
CA TYR A 345 -12.40 9.60 -10.17
C TYR A 345 -11.64 10.86 -10.63
N ILE A 346 -11.53 11.09 -11.93
CA ILE A 346 -10.88 12.28 -12.49
C ILE A 346 -11.61 13.56 -12.04
N GLU A 347 -12.94 13.58 -12.12
CA GLU A 347 -13.75 14.74 -11.70
C GLU A 347 -13.59 15.05 -10.21
N LYS A 348 -13.61 14.01 -9.36
CA LYS A 348 -13.36 14.16 -7.92
C LYS A 348 -11.98 14.74 -7.63
N ASN A 349 -10.94 14.29 -8.33
CA ASN A 349 -9.58 14.80 -8.15
C ASN A 349 -9.42 16.24 -8.70
N LYS A 350 -10.10 16.60 -9.79
CA LYS A 350 -10.15 17.98 -10.27
C LYS A 350 -10.84 18.91 -9.24
N LEU A 351 -11.90 18.43 -8.59
CA LEU A 351 -12.55 19.16 -7.49
C LEU A 351 -11.61 19.34 -6.29
N GLU A 352 -10.87 18.27 -5.91
CA GLU A 352 -9.91 18.35 -4.81
C GLU A 352 -8.77 19.31 -5.11
N LEU A 353 -8.27 19.39 -6.35
CA LEU A 353 -7.29 20.38 -6.75
C LEU A 353 -7.82 21.83 -6.58
N GLN A 354 -9.06 22.08 -6.98
CA GLN A 354 -9.66 23.42 -6.81
C GLN A 354 -9.83 23.80 -5.33
N LYS A 355 -10.18 22.81 -4.49
CA LYS A 355 -10.25 23.00 -3.04
C LYS A 355 -8.86 23.30 -2.47
N SER A 356 -7.85 22.48 -2.80
CA SER A 356 -6.48 22.65 -2.31
C SER A 356 -5.88 24.02 -2.69
N LYS A 357 -6.20 24.55 -3.87
CA LYS A 357 -5.80 25.90 -4.27
C LYS A 357 -6.43 26.97 -3.39
N ARG A 358 -7.74 26.87 -3.10
CA ARG A 358 -8.41 27.79 -2.18
C ARG A 358 -7.86 27.71 -0.76
N ASP A 359 -7.57 26.48 -0.29
CA ASP A 359 -6.95 26.25 1.01
C ASP A 359 -5.56 26.86 1.09
N LEU A 360 -4.76 26.81 0.01
CA LEU A 360 -3.45 27.46 -0.09
C LEU A 360 -3.57 28.98 0.06
N GLU A 361 -4.50 29.61 -0.67
CA GLU A 361 -4.74 31.06 -0.60
C GLU A 361 -5.19 31.48 0.82
N ALA A 362 -6.12 30.71 1.41
CA ALA A 362 -6.59 30.95 2.77
C ALA A 362 -5.46 30.80 3.80
N ASN A 363 -4.61 29.77 3.65
CA ASN A 363 -3.49 29.53 4.56
C ASN A 363 -2.40 30.59 4.41
N GLN A 364 -2.16 31.11 3.20
CA GLN A 364 -1.29 32.28 3.01
C GLN A 364 -1.82 33.53 3.74
N ALA A 365 -3.11 33.78 3.66
CA ALA A 365 -3.72 34.89 4.41
C ALA A 365 -3.61 34.69 5.94
N LYS A 366 -3.79 33.45 6.43
CA LYS A 366 -3.60 33.10 7.84
C LYS A 366 -2.17 33.34 8.32
N ILE A 367 -1.14 33.04 7.51
CA ILE A 367 0.26 33.33 7.85
C ILE A 367 0.43 34.84 8.09
N ASN A 368 -0.08 35.69 7.21
CA ASN A 368 0.04 37.14 7.34
C ASN A 368 -0.64 37.66 8.62
N LEU A 369 -1.85 37.17 8.91
CA LEU A 369 -2.58 37.51 10.14
C LEU A 369 -1.87 37.00 11.40
N ALA A 370 -1.40 35.76 11.38
CA ALA A 370 -0.68 35.16 12.50
C ALA A 370 0.67 35.85 12.75
N THR A 371 1.38 36.28 11.71
CA THR A 371 2.60 37.06 11.82
C THR A 371 2.33 38.40 12.51
N THR A 372 1.29 39.10 12.10
CA THR A 372 0.88 40.36 12.73
C THR A 372 0.50 40.18 14.19
N ALA A 373 -0.33 39.17 14.49
CA ALA A 373 -0.75 38.87 15.86
C ALA A 373 0.43 38.48 16.77
N LYS A 374 1.38 37.67 16.25
CA LYS A 374 2.62 37.33 16.96
C LYS A 374 3.44 38.56 17.31
N ASN A 375 3.66 39.45 16.33
CA ASN A 375 4.44 40.67 16.54
C ASN A 375 3.78 41.63 17.55
N GLN A 376 2.44 41.75 17.52
CA GLN A 376 1.67 42.51 18.49
C GLN A 376 1.74 41.92 19.91
N ALA A 377 1.62 40.56 20.01
CA ALA A 377 1.72 39.89 21.31
C ALA A 377 3.13 40.03 21.92
N ASN A 378 4.19 39.90 21.11
CA ASN A 378 5.57 40.09 21.54
C ASN A 378 5.79 41.52 22.07
N GLU A 379 5.31 42.55 21.37
CA GLU A 379 5.46 43.94 21.82
C GLU A 379 4.64 44.22 23.07
N THR A 380 3.42 43.67 23.16
CA THR A 380 2.59 43.75 24.36
C THR A 380 3.30 43.13 25.59
N LEU A 381 3.85 41.91 25.40
CA LEU A 381 4.60 41.26 26.49
C LEU A 381 5.81 42.11 26.90
N ARG A 382 6.60 42.61 25.97
CA ARG A 382 7.74 43.47 26.26
C ARG A 382 7.36 44.72 27.10
N ILE A 383 6.22 45.36 26.77
CA ILE A 383 5.71 46.51 27.54
C ILE A 383 5.29 46.12 28.94
N ILE A 384 4.53 45.02 29.05
CA ILE A 384 4.02 44.52 30.36
C ILE A 384 5.20 44.07 31.26
N GLU A 385 6.21 43.37 30.73
CA GLU A 385 7.41 42.99 31.47
C GLU A 385 8.15 44.20 32.04
N ASN A 386 8.36 45.23 31.25
CA ASN A 386 9.02 46.47 31.68
C ASN A 386 8.21 47.18 32.81
N ARG A 387 6.90 47.21 32.70
CA ARG A 387 6.01 47.84 33.74
C ARG A 387 5.95 46.96 34.99
N TYR A 388 5.90 45.65 34.87
CA TYR A 388 5.94 44.71 35.97
C TYR A 388 7.25 44.85 36.79
N ALA A 389 8.39 44.94 36.10
CA ALA A 389 9.68 45.19 36.74
C ALA A 389 9.74 46.49 37.55
N GLN A 390 8.91 47.46 37.20
CA GLN A 390 8.77 48.74 37.92
C GLN A 390 7.68 48.69 38.99
N GLY A 391 6.99 47.57 39.19
CA GLY A 391 5.87 47.42 40.15
C GLY A 391 4.58 48.11 39.68
N LEU A 392 4.48 48.48 38.40
CA LEU A 392 3.33 49.21 37.83
C LEU A 392 2.29 48.31 37.18
N GLU A 393 2.52 46.96 37.18
CA GLU A 393 1.63 45.97 36.60
C GLU A 393 1.44 44.79 37.54
N LYS A 394 0.31 44.07 37.42
CA LYS A 394 0.00 42.90 38.26
C LYS A 394 0.62 41.64 37.70
N THR A 395 0.98 40.69 38.55
CA THR A 395 1.45 39.35 38.15
C THR A 395 0.47 38.65 37.20
N ALA A 396 -0.85 38.78 37.43
CA ALA A 396 -1.86 38.20 36.57
C ALA A 396 -1.80 38.74 35.11
N ASP A 397 -1.59 40.05 34.95
CA ASP A 397 -1.51 40.67 33.61
C ASP A 397 -0.25 40.23 32.85
N LEU A 398 0.87 40.06 33.57
CA LEU A 398 2.10 39.48 33.03
C LEU A 398 1.88 38.04 32.56
N LEU A 399 1.26 37.17 33.38
CA LEU A 399 1.01 35.78 33.01
C LEU A 399 0.08 35.64 31.80
N VAL A 400 -0.98 36.45 31.74
CA VAL A 400 -1.89 36.49 30.57
C VAL A 400 -1.14 36.91 29.32
N SER A 401 -0.24 37.89 29.40
CA SER A 401 0.55 38.38 28.27
C SER A 401 1.55 37.30 27.79
N GLN A 402 2.22 36.59 28.73
CA GLN A 402 3.13 35.46 28.37
C GLN A 402 2.39 34.30 27.72
N ALA A 403 1.23 33.90 28.27
CA ALA A 403 0.41 32.84 27.69
C ALA A 403 -0.08 33.21 26.27
N THR A 404 -0.48 34.50 26.11
CA THR A 404 -0.92 35.01 24.79
C THR A 404 0.22 35.02 23.76
N GLU A 405 1.41 35.48 24.16
CA GLU A 405 2.57 35.49 23.28
C GLU A 405 2.92 34.09 22.79
N LEU A 406 3.03 33.14 23.72
CA LEU A 406 3.32 31.73 23.40
C LEU A 406 2.24 31.14 22.47
N GLU A 407 0.95 31.40 22.75
CA GLU A 407 -0.15 30.97 21.88
C GLU A 407 -0.02 31.52 20.47
N LYS A 408 0.26 32.83 20.30
CA LYS A 408 0.38 33.45 18.98
C LYS A 408 1.63 32.97 18.25
N GLN A 409 2.71 32.68 18.94
CA GLN A 409 3.91 32.08 18.37
C GLN A 409 3.62 30.67 17.81
N VAL A 410 2.97 29.79 18.58
CA VAL A 410 2.60 28.45 18.12
C VAL A 410 1.60 28.52 16.98
N LYS A 411 0.59 29.41 17.02
CA LYS A 411 -0.36 29.60 15.91
C LYS A 411 0.29 30.08 14.61
N HIS A 412 1.34 30.90 14.72
CA HIS A 412 2.11 31.29 13.53
C HIS A 412 2.84 30.11 12.88
N LEU A 413 3.47 29.26 13.71
CA LEU A 413 4.12 28.03 13.23
C LEU A 413 3.11 27.05 12.60
N GLU A 414 1.93 26.90 13.22
CA GLU A 414 0.83 26.09 12.71
C GLU A 414 0.35 26.60 11.33
N ALA A 415 0.20 27.89 11.14
CA ALA A 415 -0.18 28.47 9.85
C ALA A 415 0.86 28.18 8.74
N ILE A 416 2.16 28.22 9.06
CA ILE A 416 3.23 27.83 8.11
C ILE A 416 3.13 26.33 7.77
N LYS A 417 2.94 25.47 8.77
CA LYS A 417 2.75 24.03 8.57
C LYS A 417 1.56 23.74 7.63
N ASP A 418 0.39 24.34 7.90
CA ASP A 418 -0.82 24.12 7.11
C ASP A 418 -0.67 24.62 5.67
N TYR A 419 0.05 25.71 5.46
CA TYR A 419 0.42 26.21 4.14
C TYR A 419 1.29 25.18 3.38
N ASN A 420 2.35 24.68 4.03
CA ASN A 420 3.25 23.68 3.43
C ASN A 420 2.51 22.38 3.11
N LEU A 421 1.59 21.94 3.97
CA LEU A 421 0.74 20.77 3.68
C LEU A 421 -0.15 20.97 2.46
N SER A 422 -0.67 22.19 2.26
CA SER A 422 -1.45 22.54 1.06
C SER A 422 -0.59 22.47 -0.21
N ILE A 423 0.67 22.90 -0.14
CA ILE A 423 1.64 22.77 -1.24
C ILE A 423 1.88 21.31 -1.59
N ILE A 424 2.18 20.46 -0.61
CA ILE A 424 2.41 19.02 -0.83
C ILE A 424 1.20 18.37 -1.53
N GLN A 425 -0.02 18.73 -1.14
CA GLN A 425 -1.24 18.22 -1.76
C GLN A 425 -1.40 18.68 -3.23
N ILE A 426 -1.08 19.94 -3.54
CA ILE A 426 -1.15 20.48 -4.91
C ILE A 426 -0.07 19.83 -5.79
N GLU A 427 1.16 19.69 -5.30
CA GLU A 427 2.25 19.00 -6.02
C GLU A 427 1.83 17.61 -6.42
N PHE A 428 1.28 16.84 -5.49
CA PHE A 428 0.76 15.50 -5.77
C PHE A 428 -0.33 15.50 -6.85
N LEU A 429 -1.32 16.41 -6.76
CA LEU A 429 -2.43 16.48 -7.72
C LEU A 429 -2.01 16.96 -9.11
N THR A 430 -0.90 17.69 -9.21
CA THR A 430 -0.34 18.21 -10.47
C THR A 430 0.82 17.38 -11.03
N ASN A 431 1.23 16.32 -10.33
CA ASN A 431 2.37 15.44 -10.67
C ASN A 431 3.69 16.22 -10.80
N LYS A 432 3.92 17.16 -9.88
CA LYS A 432 5.16 17.94 -9.75
C LYS A 432 5.99 17.48 -8.55
N ASN A 433 6.00 16.16 -8.27
CA ASN A 433 6.74 15.55 -7.14
C ASN A 433 8.26 15.56 -7.35
#